data_a49dd6e4a806f952c0562113d4151ce4
#
_entry.id   a49dd6e4a806f952c0562113d4151ce4
#
_cell.length_a   1.000
_cell.length_b   1.000
_cell.length_c   1.000
_cell.angle_alpha   90.00
_cell.angle_beta   90.00
_cell.angle_gamma   90.00
#
_symmetry.space_group_name_H-M   'P 1'
#
loop_
_entity.id
_entity.type
_entity.pdbx_description
1 polymer ?
#
loop_
_entity_poly.entity_id
_entity_poly.type
_entity_poly.pdbx_seq_one_letter_code
_entity_poly.pdbx_strand_id
1 'polypeptide(L)'
;MPSAPTTTGTLQIGDQWNAITIIAHSQTHPLKAICELTENAIDAGARHVRIVRRRSKGQLYLELEDDGRGVAPDEAGVPDFRRIATHLCDSMKRHLSGTQRRGVHGEFGIGLLSFWSLGEELRMMSGGNGTPLHELCLIRGQRQYEIRPVKGRLAAVGTRVIVGPLLDATKNLVTGEKIARYLSAELRDRIRATGVAIDVADSVARRELRVIPREFEGERLEIPRRYPTPLGDVNVEIYARADDAADPAGIALCKDGTRVLATVTELLPFQHAPWDDRRLVGLIDFEPLTLAPGTRSGVVPDTALEALVAAAPAIEGDILDTLATREQAEAERASRQLIKQVHKAFASALADLPAEDYLFFDIPKQAAVLQPHAGGAGESLGAGGAAGSGDPADPGNPAPSPTLFAVEPGPLATIRITPRHPRRPPGRGCRLVATAFDAQGVEVVAGLNWSWKVLAGTATLEPDGQACIVTASDTGLVAVEALSRQFLIEATDRVEVKFVEPSQGEGDGGRGLPSYRLEAEHGQPWRSRYDAAANEIVINSAHRDFLASRTSPARHRRYIGKLYAKEVVLSNFPHESPAEVMERLIEVTLRTEDAL
;
A
#
# COMPACT_ATOMS: atom_id res chain seq x y z
N MET A 1 9.82 -60.23 -44.20
CA MET A 1 8.85 -59.41 -44.90
C MET A 1 9.60 -58.17 -45.35
N PRO A 2 9.65 -57.83 -46.65
CA PRO A 2 10.27 -56.58 -47.09
C PRO A 2 9.44 -55.41 -46.56
N SER A 3 10.11 -54.44 -45.92
CA SER A 3 9.47 -53.17 -45.45
C SER A 3 8.90 -52.40 -46.64
N ALA A 4 7.67 -51.95 -46.52
CA ALA A 4 7.06 -51.10 -47.53
C ALA A 4 7.91 -49.82 -47.74
N PRO A 5 8.07 -49.35 -48.96
CA PRO A 5 8.88 -48.16 -49.22
C PRO A 5 8.27 -46.93 -48.53
N THR A 6 9.12 -46.24 -47.76
CA THR A 6 8.73 -44.96 -47.12
C THR A 6 8.61 -43.91 -48.22
N THR A 7 7.42 -43.33 -48.36
CA THR A 7 7.19 -42.18 -49.26
C THR A 7 7.38 -40.91 -48.46
N THR A 8 8.32 -40.05 -48.86
CA THR A 8 8.54 -38.71 -48.28
C THR A 8 8.03 -37.65 -49.24
N GLY A 9 7.46 -36.58 -48.70
CA GLY A 9 6.97 -35.42 -49.46
C GLY A 9 6.94 -34.15 -48.61
N THR A 10 6.75 -33.03 -49.24
CA THR A 10 6.61 -31.73 -48.55
C THR A 10 5.13 -31.33 -48.50
N LEU A 11 4.71 -30.84 -47.33
CA LEU A 11 3.36 -30.23 -47.18
C LEU A 11 3.26 -28.95 -48.00
N GLN A 12 2.16 -28.76 -48.71
CA GLN A 12 1.87 -27.57 -49.49
C GLN A 12 0.46 -27.05 -49.14
N ILE A 13 0.29 -25.72 -49.18
CA ILE A 13 -1.04 -25.08 -49.03
C ILE A 13 -1.78 -25.24 -50.34
N GLY A 14 -2.87 -26.00 -50.33
CA GLY A 14 -3.66 -26.26 -51.57
C GLY A 14 -4.45 -25.05 -52.04
N ASP A 15 -5.06 -24.33 -51.10
CA ASP A 15 -5.79 -23.06 -51.37
C ASP A 15 -5.24 -21.94 -50.53
N GLN A 16 -4.44 -21.08 -51.16
CA GLN A 16 -3.84 -19.90 -50.51
C GLN A 16 -4.87 -18.90 -50.00
N TRP A 17 -6.01 -18.72 -50.73
CA TRP A 17 -7.04 -17.80 -50.32
C TRP A 17 -7.77 -18.28 -49.06
N ASN A 18 -8.08 -19.56 -49.01
CA ASN A 18 -8.66 -20.15 -47.80
C ASN A 18 -7.72 -19.99 -46.57
N ALA A 19 -6.43 -20.19 -46.76
CA ALA A 19 -5.44 -19.97 -45.69
C ALA A 19 -5.43 -18.49 -45.22
N ILE A 20 -5.43 -17.52 -46.14
CA ILE A 20 -5.52 -16.09 -45.83
C ILE A 20 -6.82 -15.78 -45.06
N THR A 21 -7.93 -16.36 -45.47
CA THR A 21 -9.26 -16.16 -44.84
C THR A 21 -9.26 -16.71 -43.41
N ILE A 22 -8.69 -17.88 -43.16
CA ILE A 22 -8.56 -18.45 -41.82
C ILE A 22 -7.73 -17.55 -40.94
N ILE A 23 -6.59 -17.07 -41.41
CA ILE A 23 -5.70 -16.16 -40.66
C ILE A 23 -6.42 -14.82 -40.39
N ALA A 24 -7.09 -14.24 -41.36
CA ALA A 24 -7.84 -12.98 -41.19
C ALA A 24 -8.95 -13.13 -40.14
N HIS A 25 -9.68 -14.24 -40.12
CA HIS A 25 -10.73 -14.53 -39.15
C HIS A 25 -10.22 -14.90 -37.76
N SER A 26 -8.97 -15.31 -37.62
CA SER A 26 -8.34 -15.55 -36.29
C SER A 26 -8.11 -14.23 -35.54
N GLN A 27 -8.08 -13.10 -36.22
CA GLN A 27 -7.96 -11.76 -35.70
C GLN A 27 -9.33 -11.23 -35.25
N THR A 28 -9.74 -11.52 -34.03
CA THR A 28 -11.12 -11.21 -33.59
C THR A 28 -11.25 -9.91 -32.79
N HIS A 29 -10.15 -9.35 -32.29
CA HIS A 29 -10.18 -8.21 -31.37
C HIS A 29 -9.91 -6.87 -32.10
N PRO A 30 -10.92 -6.00 -32.25
CA PRO A 30 -10.78 -4.79 -33.06
C PRO A 30 -9.76 -3.77 -32.50
N LEU A 31 -9.61 -3.63 -31.18
CA LEU A 31 -8.58 -2.74 -30.61
C LEU A 31 -7.16 -3.25 -30.89
N LYS A 32 -6.97 -4.56 -30.98
CA LYS A 32 -5.69 -5.14 -31.36
C LYS A 32 -5.33 -4.83 -32.82
N ALA A 33 -6.31 -4.84 -33.72
CA ALA A 33 -6.09 -4.42 -35.09
C ALA A 33 -5.60 -2.96 -35.19
N ILE A 34 -6.17 -2.06 -34.36
CA ILE A 34 -5.70 -0.67 -34.28
C ILE A 34 -4.28 -0.60 -33.72
N CYS A 35 -3.97 -1.43 -32.71
CA CYS A 35 -2.63 -1.53 -32.14
C CYS A 35 -1.60 -1.95 -33.20
N GLU A 36 -1.90 -2.97 -34.02
CA GLU A 36 -1.01 -3.43 -35.09
C GLU A 36 -0.77 -2.37 -36.16
N LEU A 37 -1.79 -1.61 -36.55
CA LEU A 37 -1.60 -0.49 -37.46
C LEU A 37 -0.72 0.61 -36.83
N THR A 38 -0.87 0.84 -35.53
CA THR A 38 -0.04 1.81 -34.79
C THR A 38 1.39 1.32 -34.65
N GLU A 39 1.62 0.04 -34.40
CA GLU A 39 2.96 -0.58 -34.37
C GLU A 39 3.65 -0.46 -35.72
N ASN A 40 2.94 -0.65 -36.82
CA ASN A 40 3.50 -0.46 -38.16
C ASN A 40 3.99 0.99 -38.39
N ALA A 41 3.27 1.98 -37.85
CA ALA A 41 3.68 3.37 -37.89
C ALA A 41 4.96 3.61 -37.04
N ILE A 42 5.02 3.05 -35.81
CA ILE A 42 6.20 3.12 -34.94
C ILE A 42 7.41 2.44 -35.62
N ASP A 43 7.22 1.28 -36.22
CA ASP A 43 8.27 0.55 -36.96
C ASP A 43 8.73 1.31 -38.21
N ALA A 44 7.86 2.13 -38.81
CA ALA A 44 8.22 3.05 -39.87
C ALA A 44 9.00 4.28 -39.35
N GLY A 45 9.25 4.37 -38.03
CA GLY A 45 9.99 5.48 -37.42
C GLY A 45 9.17 6.75 -37.25
N ALA A 46 7.84 6.62 -37.17
CA ALA A 46 6.95 7.75 -36.91
C ALA A 46 7.25 8.41 -35.57
N ARG A 47 7.22 9.73 -35.53
CA ARG A 47 7.26 10.55 -34.32
C ARG A 47 5.88 10.95 -33.83
N HIS A 48 4.94 11.03 -34.78
CA HIS A 48 3.54 11.36 -34.50
C HIS A 48 2.63 10.36 -35.21
N VAL A 49 1.67 9.85 -34.46
CA VAL A 49 0.58 9.02 -35.00
C VAL A 49 -0.73 9.66 -34.57
N ARG A 50 -1.60 9.95 -35.53
CA ARG A 50 -2.93 10.50 -35.30
C ARG A 50 -3.98 9.49 -35.67
N ILE A 51 -4.86 9.16 -34.74
CA ILE A 51 -5.97 8.23 -34.91
C ILE A 51 -7.27 9.03 -34.81
N VAL A 52 -8.10 9.02 -35.88
CA VAL A 52 -9.34 9.79 -35.92
C VAL A 52 -10.53 8.85 -36.13
N ARG A 53 -11.45 8.85 -35.17
CA ARG A 53 -12.75 8.21 -35.31
C ARG A 53 -13.75 9.24 -35.74
N ARG A 54 -14.31 9.08 -36.95
CA ARG A 54 -15.21 10.07 -37.53
C ARG A 54 -16.44 9.44 -38.16
N ARG A 55 -17.50 10.25 -38.33
CA ARG A 55 -18.70 9.87 -39.08
C ARG A 55 -18.72 10.54 -40.46
N SER A 56 -19.00 9.78 -41.49
CA SER A 56 -19.19 10.28 -42.85
C SER A 56 -20.41 9.57 -43.47
N LYS A 57 -21.32 10.33 -44.04
CA LYS A 57 -22.56 9.79 -44.66
C LYS A 57 -23.32 8.79 -43.79
N GLY A 58 -23.40 9.08 -42.47
CA GLY A 58 -24.08 8.22 -41.48
C GLY A 58 -23.26 7.05 -40.95
N GLN A 59 -22.17 6.69 -41.60
CA GLN A 59 -21.31 5.54 -41.21
C GLN A 59 -20.08 5.98 -40.48
N LEU A 60 -19.48 5.08 -39.66
CA LEU A 60 -18.27 5.32 -38.88
C LEU A 60 -17.05 4.84 -39.65
N TYR A 61 -15.99 5.62 -39.55
CA TYR A 61 -14.66 5.34 -40.10
C TYR A 61 -13.59 5.56 -39.04
N LEU A 62 -12.53 4.79 -39.15
CA LEU A 62 -11.29 5.00 -38.39
C LEU A 62 -10.22 5.42 -39.41
N GLU A 63 -9.50 6.48 -39.10
CA GLU A 63 -8.39 6.96 -39.88
C GLU A 63 -7.14 7.01 -39.00
N LEU A 64 -6.02 6.46 -39.45
CA LEU A 64 -4.72 6.50 -38.80
C LEU A 64 -3.75 7.16 -39.79
N GLU A 65 -3.08 8.23 -39.35
CA GLU A 65 -2.07 8.93 -40.13
C GLU A 65 -0.79 9.01 -39.30
N ASP A 66 0.34 8.72 -39.94
CA ASP A 66 1.68 8.76 -39.35
C ASP A 66 2.63 9.60 -40.20
N ASP A 67 3.70 10.07 -39.56
CA ASP A 67 4.80 10.81 -40.19
C ASP A 67 6.06 9.95 -40.39
N GLY A 68 5.90 8.62 -40.42
CA GLY A 68 6.99 7.69 -40.67
C GLY A 68 7.56 7.74 -42.08
N ARG A 69 8.45 6.81 -42.40
CA ARG A 69 9.09 6.77 -43.73
C ARG A 69 8.14 6.37 -44.88
N GLY A 70 6.91 5.97 -44.57
CA GLY A 70 5.95 5.49 -45.54
C GLY A 70 6.29 4.12 -46.13
N VAL A 71 5.58 3.76 -47.23
CA VAL A 71 5.85 2.54 -47.99
C VAL A 71 7.08 2.76 -48.89
N ALA A 72 8.02 1.81 -48.84
CA ALA A 72 9.23 1.86 -49.67
C ALA A 72 8.85 1.91 -51.16
N PRO A 73 9.55 2.74 -51.96
CA PRO A 73 9.27 2.83 -53.41
C PRO A 73 9.80 1.57 -54.14
N ASP A 74 9.14 1.26 -55.24
CA ASP A 74 9.62 0.32 -56.25
C ASP A 74 10.69 0.95 -57.16
N GLU A 75 11.12 0.19 -58.20
CA GLU A 75 12.09 0.65 -59.18
C GLU A 75 11.63 1.88 -59.99
N ALA A 76 10.34 2.11 -60.06
CA ALA A 76 9.76 3.27 -60.74
C ALA A 76 9.60 4.49 -59.80
N GLY A 77 9.99 4.37 -58.53
CA GLY A 77 9.85 5.43 -57.53
C GLY A 77 8.42 5.60 -56.98
N VAL A 78 7.58 4.59 -57.12
CA VAL A 78 6.18 4.56 -56.66
C VAL A 78 6.10 3.66 -55.38
N PRO A 79 5.28 4.02 -54.39
CA PRO A 79 5.11 3.14 -53.21
C PRO A 79 4.76 1.71 -53.62
N ASP A 80 5.57 0.72 -53.22
CA ASP A 80 5.44 -0.68 -53.62
C ASP A 80 4.30 -1.38 -52.87
N PHE A 81 3.08 -0.93 -53.11
CA PHE A 81 1.89 -1.56 -52.57
C PHE A 81 1.64 -2.96 -53.13
N ARG A 82 2.15 -3.24 -54.35
CA ARG A 82 2.07 -4.57 -54.96
C ARG A 82 2.78 -5.61 -54.09
N ARG A 83 3.98 -5.28 -53.65
CA ARG A 83 4.73 -6.16 -52.75
C ARG A 83 3.99 -6.38 -51.44
N ILE A 84 3.40 -5.34 -50.83
CA ILE A 84 2.59 -5.47 -49.62
C ILE A 84 1.41 -6.43 -49.84
N ALA A 85 0.69 -6.28 -50.93
CA ALA A 85 -0.53 -7.07 -51.23
C ALA A 85 -0.22 -8.54 -51.63
N THR A 86 0.94 -8.80 -52.25
CA THR A 86 1.27 -10.12 -52.78
C THR A 86 2.13 -10.96 -51.81
N HIS A 87 2.75 -10.35 -50.82
CA HIS A 87 3.61 -11.02 -49.83
C HIS A 87 2.94 -11.05 -48.43
N LEU A 88 1.64 -11.25 -48.38
CA LEU A 88 0.92 -11.54 -47.16
C LEU A 88 1.50 -12.80 -46.52
N CYS A 89 1.72 -12.80 -45.21
CA CYS A 89 2.39 -13.88 -44.48
C CYS A 89 3.89 -13.99 -44.71
N ASP A 90 4.50 -13.13 -45.52
CA ASP A 90 5.94 -13.03 -45.69
C ASP A 90 6.42 -11.68 -45.17
N SER A 91 6.84 -11.62 -43.91
CA SER A 91 7.35 -10.40 -43.33
C SER A 91 8.77 -10.13 -43.80
N MET A 92 8.98 -8.99 -44.47
CA MET A 92 10.32 -8.52 -44.82
C MET A 92 11.24 -8.36 -43.60
N LYS A 93 10.66 -8.24 -42.43
CA LYS A 93 11.34 -8.13 -41.14
C LYS A 93 12.06 -9.40 -40.73
N ARG A 94 11.65 -10.58 -41.27
CA ARG A 94 12.37 -11.86 -41.03
C ARG A 94 13.74 -11.91 -41.69
N HIS A 95 13.99 -11.11 -42.70
CA HIS A 95 15.25 -11.07 -43.45
C HIS A 95 16.25 -10.04 -42.91
N LEU A 96 15.89 -9.27 -41.86
CA LEU A 96 16.81 -8.33 -41.24
C LEU A 96 17.80 -9.04 -40.33
N SER A 97 19.09 -8.66 -40.42
CA SER A 97 20.16 -9.19 -39.55
C SER A 97 20.11 -8.57 -38.14
N GLY A 98 20.64 -9.24 -37.14
CA GLY A 98 20.58 -8.98 -35.70
C GLY A 98 20.51 -7.53 -35.21
N THR A 99 21.37 -6.62 -35.71
CA THR A 99 21.35 -5.20 -35.34
C THR A 99 20.22 -4.41 -36.00
N GLN A 100 19.78 -4.81 -37.18
CA GLN A 100 18.67 -4.19 -37.93
C GLN A 100 17.30 -4.69 -37.45
N ARG A 101 17.27 -5.82 -36.74
CA ARG A 101 16.06 -6.47 -36.22
C ARG A 101 15.58 -5.83 -34.92
N ARG A 102 16.49 -5.18 -34.17
CA ARG A 102 16.13 -4.54 -32.90
C ARG A 102 15.13 -3.42 -33.12
N GLY A 103 13.98 -3.53 -32.51
CA GLY A 103 12.92 -2.53 -32.53
C GLY A 103 11.92 -2.60 -33.68
N VAL A 104 11.93 -3.66 -34.54
CA VAL A 104 11.01 -3.82 -35.66
C VAL A 104 10.15 -5.09 -35.45
N HIS A 105 8.82 -4.90 -35.18
CA HIS A 105 7.95 -5.93 -34.61
C HIS A 105 7.01 -6.50 -35.61
N GLY A 106 6.77 -6.69 -36.58
CA GLY A 106 5.78 -7.36 -37.44
C GLY A 106 6.33 -8.65 -38.06
N GLU A 107 6.34 -9.73 -37.32
CA GLU A 107 6.96 -10.98 -37.75
C GLU A 107 6.26 -11.71 -38.89
N PHE A 108 4.93 -11.53 -39.07
CA PHE A 108 4.14 -12.42 -39.92
C PHE A 108 3.58 -11.80 -41.20
N GLY A 109 3.68 -10.47 -41.40
CA GLY A 109 3.11 -9.81 -42.59
C GLY A 109 1.57 -9.90 -42.70
N ILE A 110 0.90 -10.24 -41.60
CA ILE A 110 -0.58 -10.43 -41.57
C ILE A 110 -1.30 -9.27 -40.91
N GLY A 111 -0.58 -8.33 -40.28
CA GLY A 111 -1.18 -7.20 -39.53
C GLY A 111 -2.13 -6.35 -40.37
N LEU A 112 -1.92 -6.27 -41.69
CA LEU A 112 -2.81 -5.54 -42.56
C LEU A 112 -4.21 -6.21 -42.68
N LEU A 113 -4.27 -7.55 -42.57
CA LEU A 113 -5.54 -8.29 -42.62
C LEU A 113 -6.38 -8.12 -41.35
N SER A 114 -5.81 -7.60 -40.29
CA SER A 114 -6.52 -7.35 -39.03
C SER A 114 -7.71 -6.37 -39.20
N PHE A 115 -7.72 -5.55 -40.28
CA PHE A 115 -8.85 -4.67 -40.59
C PHE A 115 -10.18 -5.42 -40.76
N TRP A 116 -10.16 -6.73 -41.08
CA TRP A 116 -11.38 -7.56 -41.19
C TRP A 116 -12.16 -7.62 -39.86
N SER A 117 -11.49 -7.41 -38.73
CA SER A 117 -12.16 -7.28 -37.43
C SER A 117 -12.74 -5.87 -37.19
N LEU A 118 -12.38 -4.86 -38.03
CA LEU A 118 -12.74 -3.47 -37.82
C LEU A 118 -13.85 -3.02 -38.79
N GLY A 119 -13.65 -3.22 -40.08
CA GLY A 119 -14.50 -2.61 -41.11
C GLY A 119 -14.52 -3.39 -42.43
N GLU A 120 -15.32 -2.90 -43.36
CA GLU A 120 -15.57 -3.55 -44.65
C GLU A 120 -14.46 -3.27 -45.67
N GLU A 121 -13.81 -2.12 -45.61
CA GLU A 121 -12.81 -1.70 -46.56
C GLU A 121 -11.62 -1.09 -45.82
N LEU A 122 -10.39 -1.37 -46.29
CA LEU A 122 -9.17 -0.68 -45.88
C LEU A 122 -8.62 0.06 -47.10
N ARG A 123 -8.36 1.36 -46.92
CA ARG A 123 -7.61 2.18 -47.87
C ARG A 123 -6.31 2.67 -47.22
N MET A 124 -5.18 2.38 -47.86
CA MET A 124 -3.86 2.76 -47.40
C MET A 124 -3.20 3.65 -48.45
N MET A 125 -2.88 4.86 -48.04
CA MET A 125 -2.22 5.86 -48.92
C MET A 125 -0.79 6.08 -48.39
N SER A 126 0.15 6.16 -49.33
CA SER A 126 1.54 6.52 -49.03
C SER A 126 2.15 7.22 -50.23
N GLY A 127 3.22 7.97 -49.97
CA GLY A 127 3.91 8.80 -50.93
C GLY A 127 4.35 10.12 -50.29
N GLY A 128 4.81 11.05 -51.06
CA GLY A 128 5.28 12.35 -50.60
C GLY A 128 6.79 12.52 -50.83
N ASN A 129 7.31 13.74 -50.54
CA ASN A 129 8.69 14.09 -50.76
C ASN A 129 9.19 13.87 -52.21
N GLY A 130 8.30 14.21 -53.20
CA GLY A 130 8.57 13.98 -54.62
C GLY A 130 8.04 12.67 -55.19
N THR A 131 7.63 11.72 -54.34
CA THR A 131 7.00 10.45 -54.75
C THR A 131 5.49 10.65 -54.97
N PRO A 132 4.94 10.16 -56.09
CA PRO A 132 3.47 10.25 -56.33
C PRO A 132 2.67 9.54 -55.27
N LEU A 133 1.58 10.16 -54.85
CA LEU A 133 0.66 9.54 -53.89
C LEU A 133 -0.14 8.41 -54.54
N HIS A 134 -0.07 7.22 -53.94
CA HIS A 134 -0.86 6.06 -54.37
C HIS A 134 -1.68 5.54 -53.20
N GLU A 135 -2.78 4.86 -53.55
CA GLU A 135 -3.71 4.21 -52.62
C GLU A 135 -3.84 2.72 -52.97
N LEU A 136 -3.65 1.88 -51.95
CA LEU A 136 -4.04 0.46 -51.96
C LEU A 136 -5.43 0.34 -51.34
N CYS A 137 -6.35 -0.32 -52.03
CA CYS A 137 -7.70 -0.63 -51.55
C CYS A 137 -7.85 -2.14 -51.39
N LEU A 138 -8.27 -2.57 -50.18
CA LEU A 138 -8.61 -3.95 -49.81
C LEU A 138 -10.05 -3.99 -49.32
N ILE A 139 -10.84 -4.95 -49.83
CA ILE A 139 -12.23 -5.18 -49.42
C ILE A 139 -12.29 -6.49 -48.60
N ARG A 140 -12.95 -6.43 -47.47
CA ARG A 140 -13.17 -7.58 -46.61
C ARG A 140 -13.80 -8.76 -47.35
N GLY A 141 -13.20 -9.95 -47.20
CA GLY A 141 -13.69 -11.17 -47.88
C GLY A 141 -13.43 -11.21 -49.40
N GLN A 142 -12.74 -10.22 -49.98
CA GLN A 142 -12.40 -10.25 -51.41
C GLN A 142 -10.91 -10.55 -51.62
N ARG A 143 -10.61 -11.34 -52.64
CA ARG A 143 -9.23 -11.71 -53.00
C ARG A 143 -8.52 -10.61 -53.79
N GLN A 144 -9.27 -9.78 -54.48
CA GLN A 144 -8.77 -8.72 -55.35
C GLN A 144 -8.38 -7.51 -54.53
N TYR A 145 -7.32 -6.84 -54.95
CA TYR A 145 -6.91 -5.53 -54.48
C TYR A 145 -6.84 -4.53 -55.62
N GLU A 146 -6.96 -3.26 -55.30
CA GLU A 146 -6.81 -2.16 -56.29
C GLU A 146 -5.67 -1.24 -55.84
N ILE A 147 -4.80 -0.84 -56.76
CA ILE A 147 -3.78 0.21 -56.54
C ILE A 147 -4.03 1.30 -57.57
N ARG A 148 -4.19 2.53 -57.10
CA ARG A 148 -4.45 3.68 -57.99
C ARG A 148 -3.69 4.93 -57.54
N PRO A 149 -3.29 5.79 -58.50
CA PRO A 149 -2.77 7.12 -58.16
C PRO A 149 -3.89 7.98 -57.57
N VAL A 150 -3.54 8.77 -56.54
CA VAL A 150 -4.49 9.66 -55.84
C VAL A 150 -4.03 11.09 -55.96
N LYS A 151 -4.98 12.00 -56.26
CA LYS A 151 -4.72 13.44 -56.22
C LYS A 151 -4.80 13.91 -54.76
N GLY A 152 -3.78 14.57 -54.28
CA GLY A 152 -3.75 15.08 -52.90
C GLY A 152 -2.35 15.20 -52.36
N ARG A 153 -2.26 15.52 -51.09
CA ARG A 153 -0.99 15.55 -50.30
C ARG A 153 -1.26 14.92 -48.94
N LEU A 154 -0.34 14.15 -48.45
CA LEU A 154 -0.24 13.86 -47.03
C LEU A 154 0.34 15.09 -46.32
N ALA A 155 0.02 15.27 -45.05
CA ALA A 155 0.54 16.37 -44.25
C ALA A 155 2.06 16.30 -44.14
N ALA A 156 2.60 15.08 -44.12
CA ALA A 156 4.03 14.77 -44.11
C ALA A 156 4.31 13.55 -45.00
N VAL A 157 5.57 13.17 -45.14
CA VAL A 157 5.96 11.83 -45.59
C VAL A 157 5.44 10.85 -44.55
N GLY A 158 4.81 9.76 -44.97
CA GLY A 158 4.23 8.78 -44.08
C GLY A 158 3.15 7.94 -44.73
N THR A 159 2.25 7.44 -43.87
CA THR A 159 1.13 6.62 -44.33
C THR A 159 -0.18 7.12 -43.72
N ARG A 160 -1.25 7.04 -44.52
CA ARG A 160 -2.60 7.23 -44.03
C ARG A 160 -3.42 5.97 -44.33
N VAL A 161 -3.97 5.37 -43.28
CA VAL A 161 -4.84 4.20 -43.36
C VAL A 161 -6.25 4.60 -42.96
N ILE A 162 -7.23 4.28 -43.77
CA ILE A 162 -8.65 4.50 -43.51
C ILE A 162 -9.34 3.14 -43.52
N VAL A 163 -10.02 2.81 -42.41
CA VAL A 163 -10.82 1.58 -42.29
C VAL A 163 -12.27 1.96 -42.10
N GLY A 164 -13.13 1.38 -42.90
CA GLY A 164 -14.58 1.56 -42.79
C GLY A 164 -15.32 1.36 -44.08
N PRO A 165 -16.67 1.34 -44.02
CA PRO A 165 -17.50 1.51 -42.84
C PRO A 165 -17.15 0.51 -41.72
N LEU A 166 -17.13 0.97 -40.45
CA LEU A 166 -16.89 0.07 -39.33
C LEU A 166 -18.04 -0.92 -39.18
N LEU A 167 -17.72 -2.17 -38.85
CA LEU A 167 -18.69 -3.22 -38.57
C LEU A 167 -19.59 -2.83 -37.39
N ASP A 168 -20.86 -3.18 -37.45
CA ASP A 168 -21.82 -2.84 -36.39
C ASP A 168 -21.39 -3.35 -35.01
N ALA A 169 -20.85 -4.56 -34.94
CA ALA A 169 -20.34 -5.16 -33.72
C ALA A 169 -19.16 -4.40 -33.11
N THR A 170 -18.40 -3.62 -33.89
CA THR A 170 -17.19 -2.94 -33.43
C THR A 170 -17.42 -1.48 -33.04
N LYS A 171 -18.52 -0.86 -33.49
CA LYS A 171 -18.79 0.57 -33.28
C LYS A 171 -18.68 1.04 -31.85
N ASN A 172 -19.12 0.21 -30.89
CA ASN A 172 -19.09 0.50 -29.46
C ASN A 172 -17.77 0.02 -28.78
N LEU A 173 -16.99 -0.82 -29.46
CA LEU A 173 -15.71 -1.33 -28.95
C LEU A 173 -14.54 -0.39 -29.24
N VAL A 174 -14.63 0.42 -30.31
CA VAL A 174 -13.56 1.30 -30.80
C VAL A 174 -13.88 2.79 -30.55
N THR A 175 -14.31 3.14 -29.34
CA THR A 175 -14.42 4.56 -28.93
C THR A 175 -13.04 5.15 -28.66
N GLY A 176 -12.90 6.47 -28.79
CA GLY A 176 -11.62 7.15 -28.57
C GLY A 176 -11.00 6.81 -27.21
N GLU A 177 -11.78 6.77 -26.14
CA GLU A 177 -11.31 6.40 -24.80
C GLU A 177 -10.81 4.95 -24.72
N LYS A 178 -11.53 4.01 -25.33
CA LYS A 178 -11.14 2.60 -25.35
C LYS A 178 -9.86 2.39 -26.18
N ILE A 179 -9.74 3.09 -27.31
CA ILE A 179 -8.52 3.07 -28.13
C ILE A 179 -7.34 3.60 -27.32
N ALA A 180 -7.46 4.79 -26.73
CA ALA A 180 -6.39 5.41 -25.97
C ALA A 180 -5.97 4.53 -24.78
N ARG A 181 -6.91 3.99 -24.02
CA ARG A 181 -6.65 3.08 -22.88
C ARG A 181 -5.95 1.79 -23.32
N TYR A 182 -6.39 1.21 -24.44
CA TYR A 182 -5.81 -0.02 -24.96
C TYR A 182 -4.36 0.19 -25.41
N LEU A 183 -4.11 1.23 -26.23
CA LEU A 183 -2.77 1.55 -26.70
C LEU A 183 -1.82 1.94 -25.56
N SER A 184 -2.33 2.65 -24.56
CA SER A 184 -1.58 3.00 -23.34
C SER A 184 -1.02 1.77 -22.61
N ALA A 185 -1.75 0.67 -22.60
CA ALA A 185 -1.33 -0.58 -21.95
C ALA A 185 -0.51 -1.48 -22.88
N GLU A 186 -0.97 -1.66 -24.15
CA GLU A 186 -0.31 -2.56 -25.11
C GLU A 186 1.06 -2.04 -25.55
N LEU A 187 1.16 -0.74 -25.84
CA LEU A 187 2.35 -0.09 -26.40
C LEU A 187 3.15 0.72 -25.38
N ARG A 188 2.91 0.48 -24.08
CA ARG A 188 3.52 1.24 -22.99
C ARG A 188 5.03 1.43 -23.17
N ASP A 189 5.74 0.35 -23.33
CA ASP A 189 7.22 0.38 -23.38
C ASP A 189 7.73 0.80 -24.73
N ARG A 190 6.98 0.52 -25.80
CA ARG A 190 7.26 1.04 -27.15
C ARG A 190 7.16 2.56 -27.19
N ILE A 191 6.11 3.14 -26.62
CA ILE A 191 5.94 4.60 -26.54
C ILE A 191 7.07 5.22 -25.70
N ARG A 192 7.43 4.59 -24.58
CA ARG A 192 8.54 5.05 -23.73
C ARG A 192 9.90 5.00 -24.44
N ALA A 193 10.16 3.91 -25.16
CA ALA A 193 11.44 3.70 -25.84
C ALA A 193 11.62 4.61 -27.06
N THR A 194 10.55 4.83 -27.83
CA THR A 194 10.62 5.62 -29.07
C THR A 194 10.31 7.10 -28.88
N GLY A 195 9.58 7.45 -27.80
CA GLY A 195 9.08 8.81 -27.59
C GLY A 195 7.99 9.24 -28.56
N VAL A 196 7.37 8.27 -29.29
CA VAL A 196 6.31 8.56 -30.25
C VAL A 196 5.11 9.21 -29.58
N ALA A 197 4.58 10.25 -30.20
CA ALA A 197 3.36 10.94 -29.78
C ALA A 197 2.15 10.35 -30.48
N ILE A 198 1.20 9.78 -29.73
CA ILE A 198 -0.02 9.19 -30.29
C ILE A 198 -1.23 10.00 -29.82
N ASP A 199 -1.98 10.57 -30.77
CA ASP A 199 -3.17 11.36 -30.51
C ASP A 199 -4.42 10.64 -31.05
N VAL A 200 -5.45 10.57 -30.24
CA VAL A 200 -6.75 9.95 -30.59
C VAL A 200 -7.83 11.02 -30.60
N ALA A 201 -8.35 11.35 -31.78
CA ALA A 201 -9.45 12.29 -31.96
C ALA A 201 -10.77 11.54 -32.22
N ASP A 202 -11.68 11.54 -31.25
CA ASP A 202 -13.03 11.02 -31.42
C ASP A 202 -13.98 12.15 -31.81
N SER A 203 -14.19 12.35 -33.12
CA SER A 203 -15.06 13.40 -33.62
C SER A 203 -16.54 13.16 -33.28
N VAL A 204 -16.92 11.92 -32.95
CA VAL A 204 -18.29 11.58 -32.53
C VAL A 204 -18.54 11.99 -31.10
N ALA A 205 -17.60 11.71 -30.23
CA ALA A 205 -17.63 12.13 -28.82
C ALA A 205 -17.09 13.56 -28.60
N ARG A 206 -16.55 14.22 -29.65
CA ARG A 206 -15.92 15.55 -29.61
C ARG A 206 -14.82 15.63 -28.56
N ARG A 207 -13.93 14.61 -28.50
CA ARG A 207 -12.82 14.53 -27.57
C ARG A 207 -11.52 14.29 -28.33
N GLU A 208 -10.47 14.91 -27.83
CA GLU A 208 -9.09 14.61 -28.22
C GLU A 208 -8.34 14.08 -26.99
N LEU A 209 -7.62 12.98 -27.18
CA LEU A 209 -6.92 12.25 -26.12
C LEU A 209 -5.49 11.99 -26.57
N ARG A 210 -4.52 12.31 -25.72
CA ARG A 210 -3.14 11.86 -25.88
C ARG A 210 -3.00 10.49 -25.22
N VAL A 211 -2.40 9.53 -25.94
CA VAL A 211 -2.06 8.24 -25.36
C VAL A 211 -0.82 8.41 -24.46
N ILE A 212 -1.04 8.28 -23.16
CA ILE A 212 0.02 8.32 -22.15
C ILE A 212 0.35 6.87 -21.78
N PRO A 213 1.63 6.45 -21.79
CA PRO A 213 2.03 5.13 -21.33
C PRO A 213 1.44 4.83 -19.96
N ARG A 214 0.81 3.67 -19.79
CA ARG A 214 0.23 3.27 -18.51
C ARG A 214 1.33 3.19 -17.45
N GLU A 215 1.10 3.80 -16.31
CA GLU A 215 1.90 3.63 -15.13
C GLU A 215 1.30 2.53 -14.25
N PHE A 216 2.16 1.73 -13.63
CA PHE A 216 1.70 0.73 -12.66
C PHE A 216 1.50 1.41 -11.31
N GLU A 217 0.37 1.13 -10.69
CA GLU A 217 0.08 1.58 -9.33
C GLU A 217 0.91 0.78 -8.31
N GLY A 218 1.25 1.43 -7.21
CA GLY A 218 1.97 0.79 -6.11
C GLY A 218 3.46 1.13 -6.07
N GLU A 219 4.15 0.45 -5.19
CA GLU A 219 5.58 0.61 -4.98
C GLU A 219 6.34 -0.47 -5.75
N ARG A 220 7.35 -0.05 -6.50
CA ARG A 220 8.18 -0.99 -7.26
C ARG A 220 8.90 -1.95 -6.32
N LEU A 221 8.92 -3.25 -6.67
CA LEU A 221 9.72 -4.22 -5.95
C LEU A 221 11.20 -4.02 -6.25
N GLU A 222 12.03 -4.07 -5.21
CA GLU A 222 13.49 -3.97 -5.32
C GLU A 222 14.10 -5.33 -5.67
N ILE A 223 13.78 -5.81 -6.87
CA ILE A 223 14.31 -7.04 -7.46
C ILE A 223 15.20 -6.73 -8.67
N PRO A 224 16.06 -7.65 -9.11
CA PRO A 224 16.84 -7.50 -10.33
C PRO A 224 15.94 -7.17 -11.53
N ARG A 225 16.39 -6.24 -12.37
CA ARG A 225 15.65 -5.86 -13.57
C ARG A 225 15.81 -6.84 -14.71
N ARG A 226 16.82 -7.70 -14.65
CA ARG A 226 17.18 -8.63 -15.72
C ARG A 226 17.60 -9.95 -15.12
N TYR A 227 17.08 -11.00 -15.71
CA TYR A 227 17.44 -12.38 -15.39
C TYR A 227 18.00 -13.05 -16.63
N PRO A 228 19.26 -13.50 -16.61
CA PRO A 228 19.91 -14.04 -17.78
C PRO A 228 19.36 -15.43 -18.13
N THR A 229 19.15 -15.66 -19.43
CA THR A 229 18.87 -16.98 -19.99
C THR A 229 19.82 -17.30 -21.15
N PRO A 230 19.92 -18.53 -21.60
CA PRO A 230 20.74 -18.88 -22.77
C PRO A 230 20.35 -18.16 -24.07
N LEU A 231 19.11 -17.66 -24.14
CA LEU A 231 18.58 -17.00 -25.34
C LEU A 231 18.52 -15.47 -25.22
N GLY A 232 18.82 -14.93 -24.05
CA GLY A 232 18.77 -13.48 -23.79
C GLY A 232 18.25 -13.19 -22.39
N ASP A 233 18.17 -11.91 -22.03
CA ASP A 233 17.73 -11.49 -20.71
C ASP A 233 16.19 -11.41 -20.62
N VAL A 234 15.62 -11.93 -19.54
CA VAL A 234 14.23 -11.65 -19.15
C VAL A 234 14.22 -10.33 -18.39
N ASN A 235 13.56 -9.32 -18.93
CA ASN A 235 13.39 -8.03 -18.26
C ASN A 235 12.15 -8.07 -17.36
N VAL A 236 12.27 -7.57 -16.12
CA VAL A 236 11.22 -7.65 -15.10
C VAL A 236 10.97 -6.27 -14.49
N GLU A 237 9.71 -5.88 -14.43
CA GLU A 237 9.25 -4.68 -13.77
C GLU A 237 7.97 -4.98 -13.00
N ILE A 238 8.05 -5.15 -11.68
CA ILE A 238 6.93 -5.56 -10.83
C ILE A 238 6.74 -4.57 -9.70
N TYR A 239 5.48 -4.31 -9.37
CA TYR A 239 5.04 -3.40 -8.32
C TYR A 239 4.11 -4.12 -7.36
N ALA A 240 4.21 -3.80 -6.08
CA ALA A 240 3.25 -4.21 -5.04
C ALA A 240 2.28 -3.05 -4.78
N ARG A 241 0.98 -3.34 -4.81
CA ARG A 241 -0.10 -2.38 -4.58
C ARG A 241 -1.01 -2.82 -3.43
N ALA A 242 -1.92 -1.98 -3.00
CA ALA A 242 -2.94 -2.34 -2.02
C ALA A 242 -3.97 -3.32 -2.61
N ASP A 243 -4.54 -4.19 -1.76
CA ASP A 243 -5.50 -5.22 -2.18
C ASP A 243 -6.80 -4.66 -2.77
N ASP A 244 -7.17 -3.43 -2.44
CA ASP A 244 -8.41 -2.75 -2.84
C ASP A 244 -8.28 -1.92 -4.14
N ALA A 245 -7.16 -2.02 -4.84
CA ALA A 245 -6.94 -1.30 -6.10
C ALA A 245 -7.96 -1.67 -7.17
N ALA A 246 -8.54 -0.67 -7.81
CA ALA A 246 -9.64 -0.83 -8.77
C ALA A 246 -9.24 -1.45 -10.12
N ASP A 247 -7.96 -1.34 -10.49
CA ASP A 247 -7.46 -1.85 -11.77
C ASP A 247 -7.24 -3.37 -11.73
N PRO A 248 -7.40 -4.07 -12.88
CA PRO A 248 -7.11 -5.49 -12.96
C PRO A 248 -5.69 -5.81 -12.48
N ALA A 249 -5.59 -6.81 -11.61
CA ALA A 249 -4.31 -7.34 -11.14
C ALA A 249 -3.64 -8.18 -12.22
N GLY A 250 -2.32 -8.34 -12.10
CA GLY A 250 -1.56 -9.31 -12.87
C GLY A 250 -0.28 -8.75 -13.48
N ILE A 251 0.64 -9.67 -13.72
CA ILE A 251 1.92 -9.40 -14.35
C ILE A 251 1.80 -9.75 -15.83
N ALA A 252 1.86 -8.76 -16.70
CA ALA A 252 1.74 -8.94 -18.14
C ALA A 252 2.97 -9.64 -18.71
N LEU A 253 2.79 -10.43 -19.77
CA LEU A 253 3.88 -10.93 -20.58
C LEU A 253 4.03 -10.09 -21.84
N CYS A 254 5.23 -9.58 -22.07
CA CYS A 254 5.58 -8.76 -23.21
C CYS A 254 6.64 -9.44 -24.07
N LYS A 255 6.65 -9.07 -25.33
CA LYS A 255 7.73 -9.37 -26.28
C LYS A 255 8.21 -8.04 -26.87
N ASP A 256 9.45 -7.69 -26.57
CA ASP A 256 10.12 -6.50 -27.10
C ASP A 256 9.26 -5.21 -26.89
N GLY A 257 8.74 -5.04 -25.69
CA GLY A 257 7.94 -3.89 -25.27
C GLY A 257 6.48 -3.90 -25.73
N THR A 258 6.01 -4.93 -26.42
CA THR A 258 4.61 -5.11 -26.78
C THR A 258 3.96 -6.21 -25.95
N ARG A 259 2.79 -5.92 -25.38
CA ARG A 259 2.08 -6.88 -24.55
C ARG A 259 1.51 -8.03 -25.39
N VAL A 260 1.85 -9.26 -25.00
CA VAL A 260 1.39 -10.51 -25.62
C VAL A 260 0.25 -11.13 -24.83
N LEU A 261 0.43 -11.27 -23.50
CA LEU A 261 -0.59 -11.77 -22.58
C LEU A 261 -0.94 -10.71 -21.55
N ALA A 262 -2.21 -10.63 -21.19
CA ALA A 262 -2.68 -9.69 -20.17
C ALA A 262 -2.11 -10.04 -18.78
N THR A 263 -1.95 -11.34 -18.53
CA THR A 263 -1.29 -11.87 -17.34
C THR A 263 -0.48 -13.11 -17.69
N VAL A 264 0.68 -13.26 -17.08
CA VAL A 264 1.53 -14.45 -17.24
C VAL A 264 0.84 -15.72 -16.75
N THR A 265 -0.16 -15.61 -15.87
CA THR A 265 -0.97 -16.72 -15.36
C THR A 265 -1.86 -17.39 -16.44
N GLU A 266 -1.96 -16.81 -17.64
CA GLU A 266 -2.54 -17.51 -18.78
C GLU A 266 -1.71 -18.72 -19.22
N LEU A 267 -0.42 -18.76 -18.82
CA LEU A 267 0.47 -19.89 -19.02
C LEU A 267 0.44 -20.82 -17.79
N LEU A 268 0.27 -22.11 -18.00
CA LEU A 268 0.20 -23.12 -16.93
C LEU A 268 1.36 -23.07 -15.92
N PRO A 269 2.63 -22.88 -16.33
CA PRO A 269 3.75 -22.82 -15.38
C PRO A 269 3.69 -21.65 -14.39
N PHE A 270 2.83 -20.68 -14.61
CA PHE A 270 2.73 -19.46 -13.78
C PHE A 270 1.40 -19.38 -13.00
N GLN A 271 0.64 -20.48 -12.92
CA GLN A 271 -0.64 -20.51 -12.19
C GLN A 271 -0.47 -20.84 -10.70
N HIS A 272 0.43 -20.15 -10.03
CA HIS A 272 0.71 -20.30 -8.60
C HIS A 272 1.32 -19.00 -8.05
N ALA A 273 1.44 -18.92 -6.70
CA ALA A 273 2.10 -17.79 -6.05
C ALA A 273 3.61 -17.76 -6.43
N PRO A 274 4.20 -16.58 -6.65
CA PRO A 274 3.60 -15.24 -6.45
C PRO A 274 2.85 -14.68 -7.67
N TRP A 275 2.78 -15.39 -8.79
CA TRP A 275 2.25 -14.88 -10.05
C TRP A 275 0.75 -14.57 -10.03
N ASP A 276 -0.01 -15.29 -9.19
CA ASP A 276 -1.46 -15.13 -9.00
C ASP A 276 -1.82 -14.17 -7.84
N ASP A 277 -0.81 -13.55 -7.19
CA ASP A 277 -1.05 -12.56 -6.14
C ASP A 277 -1.65 -11.27 -6.72
N ARG A 278 -2.87 -10.95 -6.29
CA ARG A 278 -3.60 -9.76 -6.75
C ARG A 278 -2.94 -8.43 -6.36
N ARG A 279 -2.04 -8.45 -5.40
CA ARG A 279 -1.26 -7.27 -5.00
C ARG A 279 -0.15 -6.96 -5.99
N LEU A 280 0.20 -7.90 -6.87
CA LEU A 280 1.26 -7.71 -7.85
C LEU A 280 0.72 -7.25 -9.19
N VAL A 281 1.37 -6.23 -9.74
CA VAL A 281 1.15 -5.72 -11.09
C VAL A 281 2.50 -5.42 -11.74
N GLY A 282 2.55 -5.52 -13.05
CA GLY A 282 3.81 -5.26 -13.73
C GLY A 282 3.90 -5.95 -15.08
N LEU A 283 5.13 -6.21 -15.48
CA LEU A 283 5.41 -6.96 -16.71
C LEU A 283 6.70 -7.78 -16.61
N ILE A 284 6.71 -8.82 -17.45
CA ILE A 284 7.89 -9.57 -17.85
C ILE A 284 8.03 -9.38 -19.35
N ASP A 285 9.19 -8.95 -19.82
CA ASP A 285 9.47 -8.77 -21.24
C ASP A 285 10.62 -9.69 -21.67
N PHE A 286 10.34 -10.55 -22.66
CA PHE A 286 11.29 -11.51 -23.18
C PHE A 286 11.28 -11.55 -24.71
N GLU A 287 12.25 -10.89 -25.32
CA GLU A 287 12.37 -10.72 -26.78
C GLU A 287 12.36 -12.04 -27.56
N PRO A 288 13.02 -13.14 -27.10
CA PRO A 288 13.11 -14.38 -27.86
C PRO A 288 11.80 -15.15 -28.05
N LEU A 289 10.73 -14.80 -27.32
CA LEU A 289 9.46 -15.52 -27.41
C LEU A 289 8.97 -15.67 -28.86
N THR A 290 8.48 -16.85 -29.20
CA THR A 290 7.80 -17.11 -30.46
C THR A 290 6.30 -17.00 -30.27
N LEU A 291 5.65 -16.19 -31.12
CA LEU A 291 4.22 -15.99 -31.06
C LEU A 291 3.50 -16.86 -32.11
N ALA A 292 2.32 -17.34 -31.76
CA ALA A 292 1.49 -18.10 -32.70
C ALA A 292 0.98 -17.18 -33.82
N PRO A 293 1.11 -17.59 -35.09
CA PRO A 293 0.58 -16.84 -36.21
C PRO A 293 -0.94 -16.60 -36.07
N GLY A 294 -1.37 -15.37 -36.31
CA GLY A 294 -2.78 -15.02 -36.34
C GLY A 294 -3.38 -14.55 -35.03
N THR A 295 -2.88 -14.92 -33.88
CA THR A 295 -3.46 -14.49 -32.58
C THR A 295 -2.62 -13.45 -31.85
N ARG A 296 -1.31 -13.42 -32.04
CA ARG A 296 -0.31 -12.68 -31.23
C ARG A 296 -0.53 -12.75 -29.70
N SER A 297 -1.58 -13.45 -29.28
CA SER A 297 -1.90 -13.70 -27.87
C SER A 297 -1.53 -15.12 -27.44
N GLY A 298 -1.01 -15.93 -28.37
CA GLY A 298 -0.54 -17.29 -28.08
C GLY A 298 0.98 -17.32 -28.11
N VAL A 299 1.60 -17.78 -27.04
CA VAL A 299 3.03 -18.10 -26.99
C VAL A 299 3.20 -19.54 -27.46
N VAL A 300 4.11 -19.76 -28.40
CA VAL A 300 4.41 -21.12 -28.89
C VAL A 300 5.22 -21.85 -27.82
N PRO A 301 4.85 -23.10 -27.46
CA PRO A 301 5.64 -23.92 -26.55
C PRO A 301 6.90 -24.44 -27.26
N ASP A 302 7.96 -23.64 -27.20
CA ASP A 302 9.27 -23.90 -27.80
C ASP A 302 10.40 -23.62 -26.78
N THR A 303 11.64 -23.72 -27.26
CA THR A 303 12.83 -23.47 -26.44
C THR A 303 12.88 -22.09 -25.80
N ALA A 304 12.22 -21.09 -26.39
CA ALA A 304 12.16 -19.75 -25.81
C ALA A 304 11.22 -19.71 -24.60
N LEU A 305 10.05 -20.35 -24.70
CA LEU A 305 9.16 -20.48 -23.55
C LEU A 305 9.80 -21.34 -22.46
N GLU A 306 10.50 -22.44 -22.82
CA GLU A 306 11.23 -23.25 -21.85
C GLU A 306 12.30 -22.43 -21.11
N ALA A 307 13.03 -21.56 -21.81
CA ALA A 307 14.02 -20.68 -21.20
C ALA A 307 13.40 -19.67 -20.23
N LEU A 308 12.25 -19.10 -20.58
CA LEU A 308 11.49 -18.22 -19.67
C LEU A 308 11.03 -18.97 -18.42
N VAL A 309 10.45 -20.16 -18.58
CA VAL A 309 10.01 -21.01 -17.46
C VAL A 309 11.18 -21.42 -16.58
N ALA A 310 12.34 -21.70 -17.16
CA ALA A 310 13.55 -22.02 -16.39
C ALA A 310 14.08 -20.82 -15.57
N ALA A 311 13.83 -19.59 -15.99
CA ALA A 311 14.19 -18.38 -15.25
C ALA A 311 13.17 -18.04 -14.14
N ALA A 312 11.93 -18.54 -14.23
CA ALA A 312 10.86 -18.20 -13.29
C ALA A 312 11.21 -18.45 -11.82
N PRO A 313 11.82 -19.57 -11.40
CA PRO A 313 12.14 -19.82 -9.99
C PRO A 313 13.06 -18.76 -9.36
N ALA A 314 13.99 -18.21 -10.12
CA ALA A 314 14.87 -17.13 -9.63
C ALA A 314 14.08 -15.83 -9.41
N ILE A 315 13.18 -15.50 -10.32
CA ILE A 315 12.30 -14.32 -10.22
C ILE A 315 11.35 -14.49 -9.03
N GLU A 316 10.75 -15.68 -8.88
CA GLU A 316 9.86 -16.04 -7.76
C GLU A 316 10.55 -15.88 -6.41
N GLY A 317 11.78 -16.39 -6.28
CA GLY A 317 12.58 -16.25 -5.06
C GLY A 317 12.75 -14.80 -4.66
N ASP A 318 13.20 -13.95 -5.58
CA ASP A 318 13.43 -12.53 -5.32
C ASP A 318 12.12 -11.78 -4.98
N ILE A 319 11.01 -12.12 -5.63
CA ILE A 319 9.70 -11.54 -5.32
C ILE A 319 9.27 -11.92 -3.89
N LEU A 320 9.33 -13.21 -3.55
CA LEU A 320 8.90 -13.72 -2.25
C LEU A 320 9.76 -13.15 -1.11
N ASP A 321 11.08 -13.09 -1.29
CA ASP A 321 12.01 -12.53 -0.30
C ASP A 321 11.74 -11.02 -0.09
N THR A 322 11.49 -10.28 -1.17
CA THR A 322 11.17 -8.86 -1.09
C THR A 322 9.82 -8.62 -0.39
N LEU A 323 8.80 -9.42 -0.70
CA LEU A 323 7.49 -9.33 -0.05
C LEU A 323 7.58 -9.68 1.43
N ALA A 324 8.29 -10.74 1.81
CA ALA A 324 8.50 -11.13 3.20
C ALA A 324 9.21 -10.02 4.00
N THR A 325 10.25 -9.42 3.42
CA THR A 325 10.98 -8.30 4.02
C THR A 325 10.08 -7.07 4.23
N ARG A 326 9.21 -6.76 3.28
CA ARG A 326 8.24 -5.66 3.40
C ARG A 326 7.19 -5.94 4.46
N GLU A 327 6.59 -7.13 4.46
CA GLU A 327 5.61 -7.53 5.47
C GLU A 327 6.19 -7.47 6.88
N GLN A 328 7.44 -7.89 7.05
CA GLN A 328 8.15 -7.77 8.32
C GLN A 328 8.37 -6.30 8.71
N ALA A 329 8.82 -5.46 7.78
CA ALA A 329 9.04 -4.03 8.04
C ALA A 329 7.72 -3.29 8.35
N GLU A 330 6.63 -3.63 7.70
CA GLU A 330 5.30 -3.08 7.99
C GLU A 330 4.79 -3.54 9.36
N ALA A 331 4.95 -4.81 9.69
CA ALA A 331 4.61 -5.35 11.00
C ALA A 331 5.41 -4.67 12.12
N GLU A 332 6.70 -4.41 11.90
CA GLU A 332 7.54 -3.67 12.85
C GLU A 332 7.12 -2.20 12.99
N ARG A 333 6.75 -1.52 11.90
CA ARG A 333 6.23 -0.14 11.92
C ARG A 333 4.92 -0.07 12.68
N ALA A 334 3.99 -0.98 12.37
CA ALA A 334 2.70 -1.07 13.06
C ALA A 334 2.89 -1.35 14.55
N SER A 335 3.82 -2.26 14.90
CA SER A 335 4.18 -2.56 16.30
C SER A 335 4.74 -1.33 17.01
N ARG A 336 5.69 -0.62 16.41
CA ARG A 336 6.27 0.61 16.98
C ARG A 336 5.23 1.71 17.18
N GLN A 337 4.30 1.86 16.24
CA GLN A 337 3.21 2.84 16.36
C GLN A 337 2.23 2.46 17.48
N LEU A 338 1.91 1.17 17.58
CA LEU A 338 1.09 0.65 18.67
C LEU A 338 1.73 0.87 20.04
N ILE A 339 3.04 0.59 20.17
CA ILE A 339 3.80 0.87 21.40
C ILE A 339 3.70 2.35 21.79
N LYS A 340 3.90 3.26 20.84
CA LYS A 340 3.79 4.71 21.11
C LYS A 340 2.40 5.09 21.62
N GLN A 341 1.33 4.52 21.06
CA GLN A 341 -0.03 4.79 21.51
C GLN A 341 -0.28 4.23 22.91
N VAL A 342 0.15 3.00 23.17
CA VAL A 342 0.04 2.37 24.49
C VAL A 342 0.85 3.17 25.52
N HIS A 343 2.10 3.54 25.24
CA HIS A 343 2.91 4.35 26.15
C HIS A 343 2.28 5.71 26.44
N LYS A 344 1.71 6.37 25.42
CA LYS A 344 1.00 7.65 25.62
C LYS A 344 -0.22 7.48 26.52
N ALA A 345 -1.01 6.43 26.30
CA ALA A 345 -2.19 6.13 27.12
C ALA A 345 -1.78 5.83 28.58
N PHE A 346 -0.73 5.03 28.78
CA PHE A 346 -0.20 4.76 30.12
C PHE A 346 0.36 6.00 30.78
N ALA A 347 1.15 6.81 30.08
CA ALA A 347 1.68 8.06 30.64
C ALA A 347 0.55 9.00 31.06
N SER A 348 -0.55 9.07 30.30
CA SER A 348 -1.73 9.84 30.68
C SER A 348 -2.44 9.23 31.91
N ALA A 349 -2.69 7.93 31.89
CA ALA A 349 -3.34 7.24 32.98
C ALA A 349 -2.54 7.31 34.31
N LEU A 350 -1.23 7.19 34.23
CA LEU A 350 -0.34 7.25 35.40
C LEU A 350 -0.12 8.68 35.89
N ALA A 351 -0.33 9.72 35.07
CA ALA A 351 -0.27 11.11 35.49
C ALA A 351 -1.39 11.47 36.51
N ASP A 352 -2.53 10.78 36.39
CA ASP A 352 -3.68 10.96 37.28
C ASP A 352 -3.62 10.06 38.54
N LEU A 353 -2.66 9.13 38.59
CA LEU A 353 -2.40 8.28 39.74
C LEU A 353 -1.36 8.89 40.67
N PRO A 354 -1.37 8.58 41.98
CA PRO A 354 -0.33 9.02 42.89
C PRO A 354 1.03 8.57 42.38
N ALA A 355 1.85 9.53 41.93
CA ALA A 355 3.16 9.25 41.31
C ALA A 355 4.10 8.44 42.22
N GLU A 356 3.80 8.41 43.49
CA GLU A 356 4.57 7.75 44.55
C GLU A 356 4.28 6.25 44.65
N ASP A 357 3.13 5.81 44.13
CA ASP A 357 2.76 4.40 44.07
C ASP A 357 3.30 3.69 42.81
N TYR A 358 3.73 4.43 41.78
CA TYR A 358 4.21 3.88 40.51
C TYR A 358 5.63 4.37 40.16
N LEU A 359 6.56 4.31 41.14
CA LEU A 359 7.92 4.86 41.03
C LEU A 359 8.88 4.11 40.13
N PHE A 360 8.50 2.95 39.61
CA PHE A 360 9.39 2.11 38.80
C PHE A 360 9.65 2.65 37.40
N PHE A 361 8.82 3.54 36.94
CA PHE A 361 8.91 4.11 35.60
C PHE A 361 9.11 5.62 35.72
N ASP A 362 10.31 6.13 35.42
CA ASP A 362 10.54 7.58 35.23
C ASP A 362 9.68 8.06 34.03
N ILE A 363 8.45 8.39 34.33
CA ILE A 363 7.61 9.12 33.39
C ILE A 363 7.94 10.59 33.58
N PRO A 364 8.53 11.27 32.56
CA PRO A 364 8.80 12.70 32.69
C PRO A 364 7.47 13.41 32.92
N LYS A 365 7.27 13.96 34.12
CA LYS A 365 6.15 14.87 34.38
C LYS A 365 6.28 16.02 33.40
N GLN A 366 5.35 16.12 32.45
CA GLN A 366 5.11 17.42 31.84
C GLN A 366 4.78 18.35 33.00
N ALA A 367 5.68 19.33 33.23
CA ALA A 367 5.44 20.37 34.22
C ALA A 367 4.04 20.93 33.95
N ALA A 368 3.12 20.66 34.85
CA ALA A 368 1.84 21.34 34.88
C ALA A 368 2.19 22.81 35.00
N VAL A 369 1.97 23.57 33.95
CA VAL A 369 2.00 25.02 33.98
C VAL A 369 0.86 25.42 34.91
N LEU A 370 1.20 25.63 36.16
CA LEU A 370 0.34 26.32 37.10
C LEU A 370 0.10 27.73 36.54
N GLN A 371 -1.03 27.90 35.87
CA GLN A 371 -1.55 29.23 35.63
C GLN A 371 -2.02 29.76 37.00
N PRO A 372 -1.47 30.89 37.49
CA PRO A 372 -1.98 31.52 38.68
C PRO A 372 -3.37 32.09 38.33
N HIS A 373 -4.40 31.59 39.00
CA HIS A 373 -5.69 32.27 39.02
C HIS A 373 -5.52 33.57 39.82
N ALA A 374 -5.30 34.67 39.07
CA ALA A 374 -5.51 35.99 39.59
C ALA A 374 -7.00 36.33 39.39
N GLY A 375 -7.73 36.39 40.49
CA GLY A 375 -9.04 36.99 40.51
C GLY A 375 -8.93 38.50 40.32
N GLY A 376 -9.91 39.10 39.64
CA GLY A 376 -10.02 40.56 39.59
C GLY A 376 -10.87 41.04 38.43
N ALA A 377 -12.02 41.50 38.80
CA ALA A 377 -13.05 42.21 38.05
C ALA A 377 -12.55 43.27 37.06
N GLY A 378 -13.34 43.52 36.01
CA GLY A 378 -13.31 44.80 35.31
C GLY A 378 -13.73 44.76 33.85
N GLU A 379 -14.93 45.18 33.61
CA GLU A 379 -15.54 45.72 32.40
C GLU A 379 -14.60 46.26 31.29
N SER A 380 -14.85 46.03 30.02
CA SER A 380 -15.60 46.89 29.12
C SER A 380 -15.29 46.65 27.64
N LEU A 381 -16.32 46.54 26.84
CA LEU A 381 -16.61 47.12 25.52
C LEU A 381 -15.50 47.21 24.43
N GLY A 382 -15.81 46.66 23.27
CA GLY A 382 -15.39 47.28 22.01
C GLY A 382 -15.19 46.38 20.81
N ALA A 383 -16.22 46.21 20.06
CA ALA A 383 -16.37 46.26 18.60
C ALA A 383 -15.24 45.79 17.65
N GLY A 384 -15.64 44.96 16.68
CA GLY A 384 -15.16 45.06 15.29
C GLY A 384 -14.51 43.82 14.75
N GLY A 385 -15.18 42.98 14.06
CA GLY A 385 -15.24 42.98 12.62
C GLY A 385 -14.47 41.84 11.93
N ALA A 386 -15.24 41.07 11.15
CA ALA A 386 -14.89 40.40 9.91
C ALA A 386 -14.40 38.92 9.94
N ALA A 387 -15.33 38.06 9.65
CA ALA A 387 -15.45 37.15 8.49
C ALA A 387 -14.31 36.15 8.21
N GLY A 388 -14.66 34.88 8.21
CA GLY A 388 -13.89 33.85 7.53
C GLY A 388 -14.37 32.46 7.84
N SER A 389 -15.30 32.00 7.03
CA SER A 389 -15.59 30.60 6.60
C SER A 389 -15.47 29.47 7.62
N GLY A 390 -16.65 28.93 7.96
CA GLY A 390 -16.81 27.69 8.68
C GLY A 390 -16.61 26.47 7.78
N ASP A 391 -16.27 25.40 8.45
CA ASP A 391 -16.46 24.05 7.98
C ASP A 391 -17.27 23.27 9.02
N PRO A 392 -18.16 22.35 8.61
CA PRO A 392 -19.25 21.87 9.46
C PRO A 392 -18.80 20.83 10.47
N ALA A 393 -19.32 20.95 11.68
CA ALA A 393 -19.17 20.05 12.80
C ALA A 393 -19.73 18.65 12.52
N ASP A 394 -18.94 17.65 12.89
CA ASP A 394 -19.33 16.26 13.04
C ASP A 394 -20.21 16.10 14.32
N PRO A 395 -21.44 15.55 14.24
CA PRO A 395 -22.29 15.36 15.40
C PRO A 395 -22.11 13.95 15.96
N GLY A 396 -21.27 13.76 16.97
CA GLY A 396 -21.18 12.40 17.56
C GLY A 396 -20.34 12.20 18.80
N ASN A 397 -20.14 13.21 19.65
CA ASN A 397 -19.58 12.95 20.97
C ASN A 397 -20.36 13.76 22.02
N PRO A 398 -21.15 13.14 22.92
CA PRO A 398 -21.78 13.88 24.00
C PRO A 398 -20.69 14.34 24.96
N ALA A 399 -20.58 15.64 25.14
CA ALA A 399 -19.82 16.25 26.22
C ALA A 399 -20.27 15.66 27.56
N PRO A 400 -19.36 15.45 28.54
CA PRO A 400 -19.75 15.02 29.87
C PRO A 400 -20.73 16.03 30.45
N SER A 401 -21.92 15.56 30.81
CA SER A 401 -22.94 16.39 31.46
C SER A 401 -22.34 16.99 32.73
N PRO A 402 -22.44 18.30 32.97
CA PRO A 402 -22.06 18.83 34.24
C PRO A 402 -22.95 18.19 35.31
N THR A 403 -22.31 17.60 36.33
CA THR A 403 -22.99 17.14 37.54
C THR A 403 -23.70 18.32 38.15
N LEU A 404 -25.02 18.28 38.14
CA LEU A 404 -25.89 19.43 38.51
C LEU A 404 -25.90 19.74 40.01
N PHE A 405 -25.18 18.97 40.85
CA PHE A 405 -25.04 19.23 42.28
C PHE A 405 -23.61 18.85 42.73
N ALA A 406 -22.79 19.86 43.06
CA ALA A 406 -21.64 19.64 43.91
C ALA A 406 -22.16 19.17 45.27
N VAL A 407 -21.84 17.92 45.64
CA VAL A 407 -22.15 17.42 46.98
C VAL A 407 -21.19 18.15 47.92
N GLU A 408 -21.73 19.02 48.79
CA GLU A 408 -20.93 19.65 49.84
C GLU A 408 -20.43 18.52 50.78
N PRO A 409 -19.11 18.45 51.07
CA PRO A 409 -18.57 17.45 51.95
C PRO A 409 -19.15 17.59 53.37
N GLY A 410 -19.51 16.46 53.95
CA GLY A 410 -19.91 16.37 55.34
C GLY A 410 -18.73 16.60 56.32
N PRO A 411 -18.96 16.44 57.63
CA PRO A 411 -17.89 16.55 58.61
C PRO A 411 -16.83 15.43 58.44
N LEU A 412 -15.61 15.71 58.86
CA LEU A 412 -14.50 14.75 58.86
C LEU A 412 -14.90 13.41 59.50
N ALA A 413 -14.70 12.31 58.78
CA ALA A 413 -14.93 10.97 59.29
C ALA A 413 -13.71 10.09 59.29
N THR A 414 -12.90 10.14 58.22
CA THR A 414 -11.70 9.30 58.04
C THR A 414 -10.61 10.10 57.32
N ILE A 415 -9.35 9.67 57.54
CA ILE A 415 -8.23 10.13 56.72
C ILE A 415 -7.53 8.94 56.11
N ARG A 416 -6.83 9.16 54.98
CA ARG A 416 -6.04 8.15 54.31
C ARG A 416 -4.68 8.70 53.92
N ILE A 417 -3.61 8.02 54.38
CA ILE A 417 -2.26 8.34 53.97
C ILE A 417 -1.88 7.58 52.70
N THR A 418 -1.25 8.27 51.78
CA THR A 418 -0.69 7.70 50.53
C THR A 418 0.78 8.12 50.40
N PRO A 419 1.68 7.24 49.90
CA PRO A 419 1.49 5.83 49.57
C PRO A 419 1.36 4.91 50.80
N ARG A 420 0.70 3.75 50.66
CA ARG A 420 0.45 2.82 51.79
C ARG A 420 1.66 2.00 52.24
N HIS A 421 2.55 1.64 51.31
CA HIS A 421 3.71 0.80 51.56
C HIS A 421 4.98 1.36 50.91
N PRO A 422 5.38 2.61 51.26
CA PRO A 422 6.53 3.25 50.65
C PRO A 422 7.85 2.57 51.03
N ARG A 423 8.74 2.44 50.04
CA ARG A 423 10.12 1.96 50.22
C ARG A 423 11.07 3.03 49.76
N ARG A 424 12.11 3.33 50.55
CA ARG A 424 13.14 4.32 50.23
C ARG A 424 14.51 3.85 50.67
N PRO A 425 15.58 4.28 49.97
CA PRO A 425 16.91 4.14 50.50
C PRO A 425 17.12 5.04 51.73
N PRO A 426 17.96 4.63 52.70
CA PRO A 426 18.36 5.48 53.79
C PRO A 426 18.90 6.83 53.30
N GLY A 427 18.58 7.91 54.00
CA GLY A 427 18.98 9.26 53.65
C GLY A 427 18.12 9.94 52.54
N ARG A 428 17.18 9.23 51.91
CA ARG A 428 16.23 9.81 50.94
C ARG A 428 14.87 10.06 51.60
N GLY A 429 14.33 11.28 51.42
CA GLY A 429 13.03 11.65 51.95
C GLY A 429 11.88 10.87 51.24
N CYS A 430 10.92 10.40 52.03
CA CYS A 430 9.67 9.83 51.58
C CYS A 430 8.54 10.81 51.80
N ARG A 431 7.91 11.31 50.78
CA ARG A 431 6.75 12.20 50.89
C ARG A 431 5.49 11.38 51.10
N LEU A 432 4.78 11.62 52.19
CA LEU A 432 3.46 11.11 52.51
C LEU A 432 2.46 12.22 52.36
N VAL A 433 1.25 11.89 51.86
CA VAL A 433 0.14 12.84 51.77
C VAL A 433 -1.10 12.21 52.41
N ALA A 434 -1.73 12.92 53.33
CA ALA A 434 -2.95 12.51 53.98
C ALA A 434 -4.17 13.25 53.37
N THR A 435 -5.17 12.50 52.94
CA THR A 435 -6.43 13.05 52.42
C THR A 435 -7.55 12.75 53.40
N ALA A 436 -8.42 13.72 53.66
CA ALA A 436 -9.55 13.59 54.58
C ALA A 436 -10.86 13.35 53.83
N PHE A 437 -11.71 12.50 54.39
CA PHE A 437 -13.00 12.12 53.82
C PHE A 437 -14.12 12.21 54.88
N ASP A 438 -15.33 12.56 54.42
CA ASP A 438 -16.55 12.43 55.22
C ASP A 438 -17.05 10.98 55.28
N ALA A 439 -18.21 10.77 55.95
CA ALA A 439 -18.84 9.44 56.11
C ALA A 439 -19.35 8.87 54.77
N GLN A 440 -19.48 9.67 53.72
CA GLN A 440 -19.93 9.30 52.38
C GLN A 440 -18.76 9.07 51.42
N GLY A 441 -17.51 9.30 51.87
CA GLY A 441 -16.31 9.17 51.05
C GLY A 441 -16.01 10.40 50.17
N VAL A 442 -16.66 11.54 50.41
CA VAL A 442 -16.40 12.81 49.74
C VAL A 442 -15.21 13.50 50.43
N GLU A 443 -14.26 14.02 49.63
CA GLU A 443 -13.07 14.67 50.14
C GLU A 443 -13.40 15.96 50.90
N VAL A 444 -12.88 16.08 52.13
CA VAL A 444 -13.00 17.25 53.01
C VAL A 444 -11.72 18.06 52.90
N VAL A 445 -11.82 19.32 52.41
CA VAL A 445 -10.65 20.20 52.19
C VAL A 445 -10.59 21.33 53.20
N ALA A 446 -11.73 21.78 53.74
CA ALA A 446 -11.79 22.98 54.56
C ALA A 446 -11.78 22.72 56.09
N GLY A 447 -11.12 23.56 56.83
CA GLY A 447 -11.16 23.58 58.30
C GLY A 447 -10.36 22.48 58.97
N LEU A 448 -9.37 21.87 58.27
CA LEU A 448 -8.55 20.78 58.77
C LEU A 448 -7.22 21.28 59.36
N ASN A 449 -6.89 20.75 60.52
CA ASN A 449 -5.55 20.92 61.16
C ASN A 449 -4.84 19.57 61.17
N TRP A 450 -3.64 19.53 60.57
CA TRP A 450 -2.86 18.34 60.40
C TRP A 450 -1.71 18.26 61.41
N SER A 451 -1.43 17.04 61.89
CA SER A 451 -0.23 16.76 62.67
C SER A 451 0.30 15.38 62.34
N TRP A 452 1.60 15.26 62.38
CA TRP A 452 2.34 14.05 62.03
C TRP A 452 3.25 13.62 63.19
N LYS A 453 3.33 12.30 63.46
CA LYS A 453 4.23 11.77 64.45
C LYS A 453 4.80 10.43 64.06
N VAL A 454 6.01 10.12 64.46
CA VAL A 454 6.64 8.79 64.39
C VAL A 454 6.10 7.96 65.53
N LEU A 455 5.54 6.77 65.24
CA LEU A 455 5.07 5.82 66.22
C LEU A 455 6.13 4.78 66.57
N ALA A 456 6.92 4.34 65.58
CA ALA A 456 7.99 3.38 65.75
C ALA A 456 9.13 3.62 64.75
N GLY A 457 10.36 3.26 65.10
CA GLY A 457 11.54 3.54 64.28
C GLY A 457 12.14 4.92 64.55
N THR A 458 13.24 5.24 63.86
CA THR A 458 13.94 6.53 63.98
C THR A 458 13.89 7.23 62.64
N ALA A 459 13.18 8.37 62.58
CA ALA A 459 13.08 9.18 61.36
C ALA A 459 12.88 10.65 61.72
N THR A 460 13.30 11.52 60.83
CA THR A 460 12.99 12.96 60.85
C THR A 460 11.72 13.20 60.05
N LEU A 461 10.79 14.01 60.58
CA LEU A 461 9.57 14.45 59.90
C LEU A 461 9.67 15.91 59.53
N GLU A 462 9.30 16.23 58.30
CA GLU A 462 9.14 17.60 57.82
C GLU A 462 7.67 17.77 57.39
N PRO A 463 6.76 18.13 58.31
CA PRO A 463 5.34 18.27 58.00
C PRO A 463 5.05 19.59 57.26
N ASP A 464 4.23 19.48 56.23
CA ASP A 464 3.71 20.61 55.45
C ASP A 464 2.20 20.42 55.23
N GLY A 465 1.40 20.79 56.25
CA GLY A 465 -0.06 20.61 56.24
C GLY A 465 -0.44 19.12 56.10
N GLN A 466 -1.18 18.82 55.02
CA GLN A 466 -1.58 17.44 54.70
C GLN A 466 -0.45 16.54 54.17
N ALA A 467 0.70 17.12 53.87
CA ALA A 467 1.88 16.35 53.43
C ALA A 467 2.95 16.30 54.54
N CYS A 468 3.81 15.27 54.50
CA CYS A 468 4.95 15.12 55.38
C CYS A 468 6.10 14.40 54.66
N ILE A 469 7.31 14.89 54.78
CA ILE A 469 8.49 14.18 54.29
C ILE A 469 9.10 13.41 55.48
N VAL A 470 9.27 12.10 55.31
CA VAL A 470 9.86 11.20 56.29
C VAL A 470 11.23 10.78 55.81
N THR A 471 12.28 11.00 56.60
CA THR A 471 13.66 10.63 56.27
C THR A 471 14.28 9.82 57.44
N ALA A 472 14.82 8.64 57.10
CA ALA A 472 15.59 7.82 58.08
C ALA A 472 17.03 7.66 57.61
N SER A 473 17.98 7.64 58.53
CA SER A 473 19.41 7.45 58.26
C SER A 473 19.78 5.98 58.08
N ASP A 474 19.03 5.09 58.69
CA ASP A 474 19.31 3.66 58.75
C ASP A 474 18.20 2.83 58.03
N THR A 475 18.55 1.61 57.66
CA THR A 475 17.57 0.64 57.16
C THR A 475 16.63 0.19 58.27
N GLY A 476 15.34 0.05 57.95
CA GLY A 476 14.35 -0.41 58.93
C GLY A 476 12.94 -0.03 58.56
N LEU A 477 12.00 -0.34 59.44
CA LEU A 477 10.59 0.05 59.35
C LEU A 477 10.36 1.28 60.23
N VAL A 478 9.77 2.31 59.67
CA VAL A 478 9.33 3.52 60.38
C VAL A 478 7.81 3.63 60.28
N ALA A 479 7.12 3.53 61.42
CA ALA A 479 5.68 3.74 61.46
C ALA A 479 5.35 5.20 61.71
N VAL A 480 4.57 5.81 60.82
CA VAL A 480 4.16 7.22 60.90
C VAL A 480 2.65 7.31 60.99
N GLU A 481 2.16 8.17 61.84
CA GLU A 481 0.74 8.48 62.00
C GLU A 481 0.50 9.92 61.59
N ALA A 482 -0.56 10.11 60.75
CA ALA A 482 -1.18 11.42 60.56
C ALA A 482 -2.44 11.52 61.39
N LEU A 483 -2.68 12.70 61.96
CA LEU A 483 -3.90 13.06 62.64
C LEU A 483 -4.43 14.35 62.01
N SER A 484 -5.71 14.33 61.62
CA SER A 484 -6.42 15.53 61.20
C SER A 484 -7.54 15.86 62.19
N ARG A 485 -7.67 17.15 62.53
CA ARG A 485 -8.75 17.65 63.36
C ARG A 485 -9.56 18.67 62.62
N GLN A 486 -10.87 18.47 62.65
CA GLN A 486 -11.86 19.43 62.19
C GLN A 486 -12.81 19.74 63.36
N PHE A 487 -12.74 20.93 63.91
CA PHE A 487 -13.44 21.34 65.17
C PHE A 487 -13.15 20.39 66.35
N LEU A 488 -14.15 19.59 66.75
CA LEU A 488 -14.03 18.58 67.82
C LEU A 488 -13.87 17.15 67.29
N ILE A 489 -13.82 16.95 65.99
CA ILE A 489 -13.68 15.63 65.35
C ILE A 489 -12.22 15.39 65.00
N GLU A 490 -11.72 14.23 65.40
CA GLU A 490 -10.36 13.78 65.09
C GLU A 490 -10.43 12.49 64.27
N ALA A 491 -9.58 12.37 63.23
CA ALA A 491 -9.37 11.17 62.50
C ALA A 491 -7.84 10.88 62.38
N THR A 492 -7.46 9.63 62.46
CA THR A 492 -6.09 9.19 62.38
C THR A 492 -5.93 8.08 61.35
N ASP A 493 -4.77 8.05 60.72
CA ASP A 493 -4.33 6.94 59.88
C ASP A 493 -2.84 6.70 60.04
N ARG A 494 -2.40 5.47 59.72
CA ARG A 494 -1.03 5.01 59.95
C ARG A 494 -0.47 4.38 58.71
N VAL A 495 0.85 4.60 58.48
CA VAL A 495 1.58 4.00 57.38
C VAL A 495 2.95 3.54 57.85
N GLU A 496 3.42 2.45 57.30
CA GLU A 496 4.78 1.93 57.55
C GLU A 496 5.67 2.25 56.35
N VAL A 497 6.71 3.07 56.56
CA VAL A 497 7.74 3.40 55.57
C VAL A 497 8.91 2.43 55.76
N LYS A 498 9.27 1.67 54.74
CA LYS A 498 10.38 0.72 54.78
C LYS A 498 11.63 1.34 54.16
N PHE A 499 12.65 1.60 54.94
CA PHE A 499 13.95 2.02 54.47
C PHE A 499 14.83 0.79 54.22
N VAL A 500 15.27 0.57 52.99
CA VAL A 500 16.10 -0.59 52.56
C VAL A 500 17.27 -0.12 51.71
N GLU A 501 18.42 -0.75 51.86
CA GLU A 501 19.52 -0.49 50.94
C GLU A 501 19.12 -0.94 49.51
N PRO A 502 19.48 -0.17 48.48
CA PRO A 502 19.26 -0.59 47.10
C PRO A 502 20.00 -1.90 46.85
N SER A 503 19.29 -2.92 46.38
CA SER A 503 19.91 -4.16 45.94
C SER A 503 20.91 -3.86 44.82
N GLN A 504 22.13 -4.43 44.90
CA GLN A 504 23.15 -4.30 43.85
C GLN A 504 22.57 -4.81 42.51
N GLY A 505 22.11 -3.90 41.67
CA GLY A 505 21.47 -4.18 40.37
C GLY A 505 20.45 -3.14 39.94
N GLU A 506 19.93 -2.31 40.85
CA GLU A 506 19.08 -1.20 40.54
C GLU A 506 19.93 0.07 40.33
N GLY A 507 20.41 0.26 39.09
CA GLY A 507 21.03 1.50 38.66
C GLY A 507 20.06 2.66 38.85
N ASP A 508 20.55 3.77 39.38
CA ASP A 508 19.89 5.07 39.53
C ASP A 508 19.59 5.70 38.15
N GLY A 509 18.60 5.21 37.49
CA GLY A 509 18.10 5.68 36.21
C GLY A 509 16.79 4.99 35.95
N GLY A 510 15.68 5.73 36.08
CA GLY A 510 14.36 5.24 35.81
C GLY A 510 14.31 4.57 34.44
N ARG A 511 13.91 3.31 34.41
CA ARG A 511 13.92 2.46 33.22
C ARG A 511 12.74 2.75 32.30
N GLY A 512 12.10 3.91 32.30
CA GLY A 512 10.97 4.21 31.44
C GLY A 512 9.91 3.10 31.35
N LEU A 513 8.81 3.32 30.66
CA LEU A 513 7.84 2.26 30.39
C LEU A 513 8.47 1.13 29.55
N PRO A 514 8.26 -0.16 29.91
CA PRO A 514 8.87 -1.27 29.20
C PRO A 514 8.44 -1.30 27.74
N SER A 515 9.35 -1.69 26.84
CA SER A 515 8.99 -2.08 25.49
C SER A 515 8.27 -3.44 25.49
N TYR A 516 7.78 -3.92 24.34
CA TYR A 516 7.33 -5.30 24.25
C TYR A 516 7.95 -6.02 23.06
N ARG A 517 8.08 -7.34 23.16
CA ARG A 517 8.37 -8.21 22.02
C ARG A 517 7.36 -9.34 21.93
N LEU A 518 7.18 -9.80 20.70
CA LEU A 518 6.34 -10.93 20.42
C LEU A 518 7.17 -12.21 20.39
N GLU A 519 6.67 -13.26 21.06
CA GLU A 519 7.28 -14.58 21.07
C GLU A 519 6.19 -15.62 20.81
N ALA A 520 6.40 -16.53 19.87
CA ALA A 520 5.41 -17.53 19.52
C ALA A 520 5.65 -18.83 20.28
N GLU A 521 4.99 -19.01 21.40
CA GLU A 521 5.03 -20.25 22.17
C GLU A 521 3.68 -20.98 22.12
N HIS A 522 3.61 -22.01 21.31
CA HIS A 522 2.40 -22.82 21.14
C HIS A 522 2.12 -23.69 22.35
N GLY A 523 0.84 -23.81 22.71
CA GLY A 523 0.40 -24.68 23.81
C GLY A 523 0.63 -24.15 25.22
N GLN A 524 1.25 -22.98 25.37
CA GLN A 524 1.46 -22.35 26.64
C GLN A 524 0.27 -21.51 27.08
N PRO A 525 -0.16 -21.55 28.37
CA PRO A 525 -1.33 -20.82 28.85
C PRO A 525 -1.07 -19.33 29.16
N TRP A 526 0.20 -18.90 29.22
CA TRP A 526 0.55 -17.52 29.53
C TRP A 526 0.34 -16.59 28.34
N ARG A 527 -0.15 -15.38 28.59
CA ARG A 527 -0.40 -14.33 27.59
C ARG A 527 0.76 -13.35 27.50
N SER A 528 1.34 -13.01 28.64
CA SER A 528 2.47 -12.09 28.77
C SER A 528 3.31 -12.43 29.99
N ARG A 529 4.57 -12.03 29.96
CA ARG A 529 5.51 -12.07 31.07
C ARG A 529 6.45 -10.87 30.98
N TYR A 530 6.88 -10.34 32.13
CA TYR A 530 7.86 -9.25 32.19
C TYR A 530 9.28 -9.81 32.25
N ASP A 531 10.13 -9.34 31.35
CA ASP A 531 11.57 -9.60 31.33
C ASP A 531 12.29 -8.41 31.99
N ALA A 532 12.68 -8.57 33.26
CA ALA A 532 13.33 -7.52 34.02
C ALA A 532 14.73 -7.17 33.50
N ALA A 533 15.43 -8.11 32.87
CA ALA A 533 16.78 -7.88 32.35
C ALA A 533 16.77 -6.96 31.12
N ALA A 534 15.80 -7.18 30.23
CA ALA A 534 15.65 -6.41 29.01
C ALA A 534 14.72 -5.18 29.17
N ASN A 535 14.00 -5.04 30.28
CA ASN A 535 12.89 -4.11 30.48
C ASN A 535 11.83 -4.24 29.39
N GLU A 536 11.40 -5.47 29.11
CA GLU A 536 10.47 -5.78 28.05
C GLU A 536 9.30 -6.64 28.54
N ILE A 537 8.14 -6.41 27.98
CA ILE A 537 6.98 -7.29 28.16
C ILE A 537 6.96 -8.28 27.00
N VAL A 538 7.18 -9.56 27.29
CA VAL A 538 7.09 -10.64 26.31
C VAL A 538 5.64 -11.06 26.17
N ILE A 539 5.09 -10.98 24.94
CA ILE A 539 3.71 -11.32 24.63
C ILE A 539 3.68 -12.58 23.76
N ASN A 540 2.91 -13.58 24.18
CA ASN A 540 2.75 -14.81 23.40
C ASN A 540 1.84 -14.59 22.21
N SER A 541 2.43 -14.47 21.02
CA SER A 541 1.72 -14.26 19.76
C SER A 541 0.97 -15.51 19.25
N ALA A 542 1.30 -16.69 19.75
CA ALA A 542 0.61 -17.95 19.46
C ALA A 542 -0.62 -18.19 20.36
N HIS A 543 -0.83 -17.37 21.41
CA HIS A 543 -1.96 -17.52 22.29
C HIS A 543 -3.28 -17.20 21.58
N ARG A 544 -4.31 -18.02 21.79
CA ARG A 544 -5.64 -17.87 21.14
C ARG A 544 -6.25 -16.48 21.26
N ASP A 545 -6.07 -15.83 22.41
CA ASP A 545 -6.63 -14.50 22.67
C ASP A 545 -5.86 -13.41 21.90
N PHE A 546 -4.55 -13.58 21.69
CA PHE A 546 -3.76 -12.71 20.83
C PHE A 546 -4.28 -12.80 19.38
N LEU A 547 -4.43 -14.01 18.85
CA LEU A 547 -4.94 -14.24 17.49
C LEU A 547 -6.34 -13.66 17.33
N ALA A 548 -7.23 -13.88 18.30
CA ALA A 548 -8.58 -13.33 18.30
C ALA A 548 -8.61 -11.79 18.41
N SER A 549 -7.61 -11.17 19.03
CA SER A 549 -7.52 -9.71 19.13
C SER A 549 -7.21 -9.04 17.80
N ARG A 550 -6.48 -9.70 16.88
CA ARG A 550 -6.07 -9.16 15.58
C ARG A 550 -7.22 -8.90 14.60
N THR A 551 -8.43 -9.37 14.90
CA THR A 551 -9.63 -9.14 14.07
C THR A 551 -10.02 -7.67 13.92
N SER A 552 -9.55 -6.79 14.84
CA SER A 552 -9.79 -5.35 14.79
C SER A 552 -8.61 -4.60 15.42
N PRO A 553 -8.10 -3.51 14.80
CA PRO A 553 -7.02 -2.70 15.37
C PRO A 553 -7.34 -2.15 16.77
N ALA A 554 -8.58 -1.72 17.03
CA ALA A 554 -9.02 -1.22 18.33
C ALA A 554 -9.02 -2.35 19.39
N ARG A 555 -9.52 -3.55 19.01
CA ARG A 555 -9.51 -4.71 19.90
C ARG A 555 -8.08 -5.14 20.23
N HIS A 556 -7.19 -5.09 19.25
CA HIS A 556 -5.78 -5.43 19.44
C HIS A 556 -5.08 -4.45 20.39
N ARG A 557 -5.28 -3.14 20.22
CA ARG A 557 -4.76 -2.12 21.13
C ARG A 557 -5.19 -2.34 22.58
N ARG A 558 -6.50 -2.54 22.80
CA ARG A 558 -7.03 -2.80 24.14
C ARG A 558 -6.46 -4.10 24.75
N TYR A 559 -6.27 -5.13 23.94
CA TYR A 559 -5.66 -6.38 24.40
C TYR A 559 -4.21 -6.15 24.87
N ILE A 560 -3.40 -5.49 24.06
CA ILE A 560 -2.03 -5.15 24.42
C ILE A 560 -1.99 -4.24 25.65
N GLY A 561 -2.85 -3.22 25.73
CA GLY A 561 -2.99 -2.35 26.90
C GLY A 561 -3.26 -3.12 28.20
N LYS A 562 -4.18 -4.09 28.16
CA LYS A 562 -4.47 -4.95 29.32
C LYS A 562 -3.28 -5.82 29.75
N LEU A 563 -2.51 -6.33 28.80
CA LEU A 563 -1.30 -7.08 29.11
C LEU A 563 -0.24 -6.17 29.75
N TYR A 564 -0.12 -4.94 29.23
CA TYR A 564 0.73 -3.92 29.85
C TYR A 564 0.30 -3.60 31.28
N ALA A 565 -0.97 -3.29 31.50
CA ALA A 565 -1.50 -3.02 32.83
C ALA A 565 -1.17 -4.16 33.81
N LYS A 566 -1.39 -5.40 33.35
CA LYS A 566 -1.07 -6.60 34.14
C LYS A 566 0.40 -6.64 34.55
N GLU A 567 1.32 -6.52 33.60
CA GLU A 567 2.75 -6.66 33.89
C GLU A 567 3.29 -5.47 34.72
N VAL A 568 2.80 -4.27 34.44
CA VAL A 568 3.12 -3.07 35.23
C VAL A 568 2.68 -3.23 36.68
N VAL A 569 1.44 -3.67 36.93
CA VAL A 569 0.94 -3.86 38.28
C VAL A 569 1.70 -4.98 39.00
N LEU A 570 1.89 -6.13 38.36
CA LEU A 570 2.61 -7.25 38.96
C LEU A 570 4.08 -6.93 39.31
N SER A 571 4.75 -6.16 38.48
CA SER A 571 6.14 -5.77 38.69
C SER A 571 6.31 -4.69 39.76
N ASN A 572 5.33 -3.80 39.93
CA ASN A 572 5.38 -2.73 40.93
C ASN A 572 4.86 -3.16 42.30
N PHE A 573 3.96 -4.12 42.39
CA PHE A 573 3.31 -4.53 43.62
C PHE A 573 3.50 -6.04 43.95
N PRO A 574 4.75 -6.56 43.95
CA PRO A 574 5.02 -8.00 44.11
C PRO A 574 4.70 -8.55 45.50
N HIS A 575 4.42 -7.67 46.48
CA HIS A 575 4.18 -8.04 47.87
C HIS A 575 2.77 -7.70 48.37
N GLU A 576 1.92 -7.13 47.53
CA GLU A 576 0.51 -6.88 47.87
C GLU A 576 -0.29 -8.19 47.83
N SER A 577 -1.39 -8.22 48.58
CA SER A 577 -2.30 -9.35 48.54
C SER A 577 -2.96 -9.48 47.13
N PRO A 578 -3.38 -10.67 46.73
CA PRO A 578 -4.05 -10.84 45.44
C PRO A 578 -5.27 -9.93 45.24
N ALA A 579 -5.99 -9.58 46.33
CA ALA A 579 -7.11 -8.66 46.26
C ALA A 579 -6.68 -7.23 45.94
N GLU A 580 -5.64 -6.74 46.60
CA GLU A 580 -5.06 -5.40 46.37
C GLU A 580 -4.47 -5.28 44.95
N VAL A 581 -3.74 -6.30 44.50
CA VAL A 581 -3.22 -6.37 43.12
C VAL A 581 -4.37 -6.30 42.10
N MET A 582 -5.51 -6.97 42.38
CA MET A 582 -6.64 -6.93 41.49
C MET A 582 -7.30 -5.55 41.42
N GLU A 583 -7.44 -4.86 42.57
CA GLU A 583 -7.96 -3.49 42.61
C GLU A 583 -7.06 -2.52 41.82
N ARG A 584 -5.72 -2.64 41.99
CA ARG A 584 -4.75 -1.86 41.20
C ARG A 584 -4.87 -2.14 39.70
N LEU A 585 -5.02 -3.41 39.33
CA LEU A 585 -5.17 -3.79 37.92
C LEU A 585 -6.44 -3.20 37.32
N ILE A 586 -7.55 -3.22 38.05
CA ILE A 586 -8.81 -2.59 37.63
C ILE A 586 -8.61 -1.09 37.45
N GLU A 587 -8.03 -0.42 38.44
CA GLU A 587 -7.77 1.03 38.42
C GLU A 587 -6.93 1.43 37.19
N VAL A 588 -5.78 0.79 36.98
CA VAL A 588 -4.88 1.08 35.86
C VAL A 588 -5.55 0.75 34.52
N THR A 589 -6.30 -0.35 34.46
CA THR A 589 -6.98 -0.76 33.22
C THR A 589 -8.06 0.23 32.81
N LEU A 590 -8.93 0.66 33.74
CA LEU A 590 -10.01 1.61 33.46
C LEU A 590 -9.44 2.93 32.91
N ARG A 591 -8.48 3.52 33.62
CA ARG A 591 -7.85 4.78 33.20
C ARG A 591 -7.09 4.67 31.88
N THR A 592 -6.54 3.50 31.58
CA THR A 592 -5.81 3.26 30.32
C THR A 592 -6.78 3.04 29.16
N GLU A 593 -7.91 2.40 29.39
CA GLU A 593 -8.93 2.16 28.35
C GLU A 593 -9.56 3.47 27.84
N ASP A 594 -9.73 4.46 28.69
CA ASP A 594 -10.25 5.79 28.32
C ASP A 594 -9.28 6.56 27.40
N ALA A 595 -8.00 6.20 27.42
CA ALA A 595 -6.94 6.84 26.63
C ALA A 595 -6.50 6.05 25.38
N LEU A 596 -6.99 4.81 25.19
CA LEU A 596 -6.68 3.91 24.07
C LEU A 596 -7.75 3.94 22.98
#